data_9f20542b2b493af453d7238bd3580291
#
_entry.id   9f20542b2b493af453d7238bd3580291
#
_cell.length_a   1.000
_cell.length_b   1.000
_cell.length_c   1.000
_cell.angle_alpha   90.00
_cell.angle_beta   90.00
_cell.angle_gamma   90.00
#
_symmetry.space_group_name_H-M   'P 1'
#
loop_
_entity.id
_entity.type
_entity.pdbx_description
1 polymer ?
#
loop_
_entity_poly.entity_id
_entity_poly.type
_entity_poly.pdbx_seq_one_letter_code
_entity_poly.pdbx_strand_id
1 'polypeptide(L)'
;SKTLSKEDGLTDTRVQDIDFDSKNNIWIGTDGGGVFKYDGSKMVHFDVEDGLAHSETYDVYVDDNDKVWVGTFGAGVSFYDGEVWGSVDTRDGLIGNTINSIVSISDQKYFFGTYRGISQYTPSMNAGMVNISSVTTPQNKYYINKDDNDVSTQTDFRVRFSFNAANYNTIQEKQKYRYRIVGHDENWSEPFKGNEVDWIPENSGEYEFQVQAIDRDLNYSPSQGVN
;
A
#
# COMPACT_ATOMS: atom_id res chain seq x y z
N SER A 1 -24.21 13.00 -24.37
CA SER A 1 -24.04 12.19 -23.14
C SER A 1 -23.17 11.00 -23.46
N LYS A 2 -22.27 10.62 -22.56
CA LYS A 2 -21.49 9.38 -22.62
C LYS A 2 -21.97 8.47 -21.49
N THR A 3 -22.17 7.19 -21.79
CA THR A 3 -22.50 6.17 -20.81
C THR A 3 -21.28 5.28 -20.64
N LEU A 4 -20.92 4.96 -19.38
CA LEU A 4 -19.90 3.96 -19.05
C LEU A 4 -20.61 2.65 -18.71
N SER A 5 -20.16 1.56 -19.33
CA SER A 5 -20.79 0.24 -19.25
C SER A 5 -19.75 -0.87 -19.15
N LYS A 6 -20.18 -2.12 -19.23
CA LYS A 6 -19.27 -3.28 -19.30
C LYS A 6 -18.35 -3.25 -20.50
N GLU A 7 -18.78 -2.66 -21.62
CA GLU A 7 -17.98 -2.52 -22.85
C GLU A 7 -16.80 -1.54 -22.64
N ASP A 8 -16.95 -0.60 -21.69
CA ASP A 8 -15.89 0.36 -21.31
C ASP A 8 -14.98 -0.19 -20.21
N GLY A 9 -15.21 -1.43 -19.71
CA GLY A 9 -14.43 -2.07 -18.67
C GLY A 9 -15.05 -2.00 -17.27
N LEU A 10 -16.23 -1.39 -17.09
CA LEU A 10 -16.97 -1.40 -15.82
C LEU A 10 -17.65 -2.76 -15.63
N THR A 11 -16.93 -3.74 -15.09
CA THR A 11 -17.38 -5.14 -14.99
C THR A 11 -18.57 -5.34 -14.06
N ASP A 12 -18.68 -4.55 -12.98
CA ASP A 12 -19.88 -4.44 -12.15
C ASP A 12 -20.55 -3.07 -12.36
N THR A 13 -21.80 -3.10 -12.84
CA THR A 13 -22.58 -1.89 -13.15
C THR A 13 -23.50 -1.44 -12.02
N ARG A 14 -23.43 -2.10 -10.84
CA ARG A 14 -24.13 -1.67 -9.65
C ARG A 14 -23.29 -0.63 -8.91
N VAL A 15 -23.26 0.57 -9.48
CA VAL A 15 -22.51 1.70 -8.91
C VAL A 15 -23.17 2.15 -7.61
N GLN A 16 -22.38 2.27 -6.56
CA GLN A 16 -22.83 2.75 -5.23
C GLN A 16 -22.50 4.22 -5.05
N ASP A 17 -21.29 4.61 -5.44
CA ASP A 17 -20.86 6.00 -5.30
C ASP A 17 -19.78 6.37 -6.34
N ILE A 18 -19.58 7.68 -6.55
CA ILE A 18 -18.60 8.25 -7.47
C ILE A 18 -18.01 9.54 -6.91
N ASP A 19 -16.69 9.73 -7.12
CA ASP A 19 -16.01 10.98 -6.82
C ASP A 19 -14.92 11.28 -7.87
N PHE A 20 -14.26 12.44 -7.79
CA PHE A 20 -13.28 12.92 -8.77
C PHE A 20 -11.98 13.30 -8.10
N ASP A 21 -10.85 12.95 -8.74
CA ASP A 21 -9.55 13.47 -8.34
C ASP A 21 -9.24 14.84 -9.03
N SER A 22 -8.16 15.50 -8.61
CA SER A 22 -7.75 16.82 -9.14
C SER A 22 -7.45 16.81 -10.65
N LYS A 23 -7.24 15.62 -11.24
CA LYS A 23 -7.01 15.41 -12.67
C LYS A 23 -8.30 15.14 -13.43
N ASN A 24 -9.45 15.21 -12.77
CA ASN A 24 -10.78 14.85 -13.27
C ASN A 24 -10.92 13.36 -13.67
N ASN A 25 -10.11 12.47 -13.09
CA ASN A 25 -10.42 11.05 -13.19
C ASN A 25 -11.63 10.75 -12.31
N ILE A 26 -12.51 9.88 -12.78
CA ILE A 26 -13.70 9.43 -12.06
C ILE A 26 -13.33 8.17 -11.29
N TRP A 27 -13.55 8.18 -9.98
CA TRP A 27 -13.46 7.02 -9.12
C TRP A 27 -14.84 6.47 -8.84
N ILE A 28 -15.04 5.18 -9.01
CA ILE A 28 -16.35 4.52 -9.02
C ILE A 28 -16.31 3.35 -8.05
N GLY A 29 -17.11 3.40 -7.01
CA GLY A 29 -17.33 2.30 -6.09
C GLY A 29 -18.52 1.43 -6.53
N THR A 30 -18.40 0.11 -6.40
CA THR A 30 -19.42 -0.84 -6.87
C THR A 30 -19.82 -1.86 -5.81
N ASP A 31 -21.00 -2.46 -6.01
CA ASP A 31 -21.58 -3.50 -5.14
C ASP A 31 -21.03 -4.89 -5.51
N GLY A 32 -19.74 -5.11 -5.19
CA GLY A 32 -19.08 -6.40 -5.37
C GLY A 32 -17.99 -6.45 -6.45
N GLY A 33 -17.88 -5.43 -7.31
CA GLY A 33 -16.84 -5.35 -8.35
C GLY A 33 -15.60 -4.56 -7.94
N GLY A 34 -15.48 -4.11 -6.68
CA GLY A 34 -14.37 -3.27 -6.25
C GLY A 34 -14.50 -1.81 -6.69
N VAL A 35 -13.37 -1.18 -6.98
CA VAL A 35 -13.26 0.22 -7.36
C VAL A 35 -12.71 0.34 -8.78
N PHE A 36 -13.25 1.29 -9.53
CA PHE A 36 -12.78 1.59 -10.87
C PHE A 36 -12.33 3.05 -10.97
N LYS A 37 -11.26 3.29 -11.72
CA LYS A 37 -10.79 4.62 -12.08
C LYS A 37 -10.93 4.81 -13.59
N TYR A 38 -11.59 5.88 -14.01
CA TYR A 38 -11.74 6.25 -15.40
C TYR A 38 -11.08 7.60 -15.68
N ASP A 39 -10.09 7.63 -16.60
CA ASP A 39 -9.32 8.84 -16.94
C ASP A 39 -9.88 9.63 -18.15
N GLY A 40 -11.09 9.27 -18.59
CA GLY A 40 -11.70 9.83 -19.82
C GLY A 40 -11.50 8.95 -21.04
N SER A 41 -10.54 8.03 -21.03
CA SER A 41 -10.21 7.10 -22.12
C SER A 41 -10.13 5.64 -21.67
N LYS A 42 -9.49 5.38 -20.54
CA LYS A 42 -9.21 4.03 -20.03
C LYS A 42 -9.84 3.82 -18.67
N MET A 43 -10.36 2.61 -18.46
CA MET A 43 -10.78 2.11 -17.15
C MET A 43 -9.66 1.29 -16.52
N VAL A 44 -9.32 1.58 -15.26
CA VAL A 44 -8.46 0.77 -14.41
C VAL A 44 -9.32 0.20 -13.31
N HIS A 45 -9.17 -1.07 -13.01
CA HIS A 45 -9.91 -1.81 -12.00
C HIS A 45 -9.01 -2.12 -10.81
N PHE A 46 -9.54 -2.00 -9.60
CA PHE A 46 -8.89 -2.36 -8.34
C PHE A 46 -9.79 -3.28 -7.54
N ASP A 47 -9.24 -4.38 -7.10
CA ASP A 47 -9.93 -5.36 -6.27
C ASP A 47 -9.08 -5.81 -5.06
N VAL A 48 -9.47 -6.90 -4.41
CA VAL A 48 -8.76 -7.42 -3.23
C VAL A 48 -7.35 -7.94 -3.56
N GLU A 49 -7.08 -8.33 -4.81
CA GLU A 49 -5.76 -8.80 -5.24
C GLU A 49 -4.79 -7.62 -5.33
N ASP A 50 -5.29 -6.41 -5.67
CA ASP A 50 -4.52 -5.16 -5.65
C ASP A 50 -4.30 -4.60 -4.23
N GLY A 51 -5.08 -5.08 -3.25
CA GLY A 51 -4.96 -4.69 -1.85
C GLY A 51 -6.15 -3.91 -1.29
N LEU A 52 -7.23 -3.73 -2.07
CA LEU A 52 -8.52 -3.26 -1.56
C LEU A 52 -9.03 -4.21 -0.46
N ALA A 53 -9.55 -3.68 0.64
CA ALA A 53 -9.95 -4.51 1.77
C ALA A 53 -11.18 -5.40 1.48
N HIS A 54 -12.08 -4.97 0.60
CA HIS A 54 -13.28 -5.71 0.18
C HIS A 54 -13.79 -5.18 -1.15
N SER A 55 -14.35 -6.07 -1.99
CA SER A 55 -14.87 -5.69 -3.31
C SER A 55 -16.26 -5.04 -3.27
N GLU A 56 -17.03 -5.22 -2.19
CA GLU A 56 -18.30 -4.52 -1.99
C GLU A 56 -18.03 -3.19 -1.30
N THR A 57 -18.25 -2.08 -2.03
CA THR A 57 -17.96 -0.71 -1.59
C THR A 57 -19.24 0.10 -1.49
N TYR A 58 -19.32 1.00 -0.52
CA TYR A 58 -20.51 1.83 -0.27
C TYR A 58 -20.27 3.32 -0.53
N ASP A 59 -19.05 3.78 -0.33
CA ASP A 59 -18.71 5.19 -0.42
C ASP A 59 -17.30 5.35 -1.00
N VAL A 60 -17.10 6.33 -1.84
CA VAL A 60 -15.80 6.73 -2.40
C VAL A 60 -15.62 8.21 -2.16
N TYR A 61 -14.55 8.56 -1.50
CA TYR A 61 -14.20 9.94 -1.19
C TYR A 61 -12.75 10.22 -1.62
N VAL A 62 -12.54 11.26 -2.41
CA VAL A 62 -11.21 11.73 -2.81
C VAL A 62 -10.88 12.99 -2.03
N ASP A 63 -9.79 12.98 -1.27
CA ASP A 63 -9.38 14.13 -0.48
C ASP A 63 -8.56 15.14 -1.31
N ASP A 64 -8.26 16.30 -0.69
CA ASP A 64 -7.54 17.42 -1.34
C ASP A 64 -6.10 17.05 -1.78
N ASN A 65 -5.56 15.90 -1.36
CA ASN A 65 -4.26 15.36 -1.77
C ASN A 65 -4.37 14.23 -2.80
N ASP A 66 -5.54 14.05 -3.41
CA ASP A 66 -5.84 12.96 -4.34
C ASP A 66 -5.75 11.54 -3.71
N LYS A 67 -5.74 11.42 -2.37
CA LYS A 67 -5.87 10.13 -1.71
C LYS A 67 -7.33 9.68 -1.79
N VAL A 68 -7.54 8.49 -2.28
CA VAL A 68 -8.88 7.90 -2.46
C VAL A 68 -9.23 7.06 -1.24
N TRP A 69 -10.34 7.36 -0.60
CA TRP A 69 -10.88 6.66 0.56
C TRP A 69 -12.11 5.87 0.13
N VAL A 70 -12.22 4.64 0.57
CA VAL A 70 -13.27 3.71 0.17
C VAL A 70 -13.90 3.06 1.39
N GLY A 71 -15.18 3.34 1.61
CA GLY A 71 -15.99 2.67 2.62
C GLY A 71 -16.42 1.29 2.13
N THR A 72 -16.15 0.23 2.91
CA THR A 72 -16.42 -1.14 2.49
C THR A 72 -17.45 -1.85 3.35
N PHE A 73 -18.04 -2.94 2.83
CA PHE A 73 -18.90 -3.85 3.56
C PHE A 73 -18.08 -4.80 4.41
N GLY A 74 -18.01 -4.54 5.72
CA GLY A 74 -17.45 -5.47 6.70
C GLY A 74 -15.92 -5.52 6.84
N ALA A 75 -15.15 -4.75 6.01
CA ALA A 75 -13.69 -4.74 6.07
C ALA A 75 -13.08 -3.37 6.49
N GLY A 76 -13.91 -2.40 6.87
CA GLY A 76 -13.48 -1.08 7.30
C GLY A 76 -13.34 -0.10 6.13
N VAL A 77 -12.33 0.76 6.22
CA VAL A 77 -11.98 1.75 5.19
C VAL A 77 -10.72 1.30 4.49
N SER A 78 -10.74 1.28 3.15
CA SER A 78 -9.52 1.23 2.34
C SER A 78 -9.15 2.63 1.89
N PHE A 79 -7.87 2.86 1.61
CA PHE A 79 -7.41 4.10 1.00
C PHE A 79 -6.20 3.86 0.11
N TYR A 80 -6.08 4.69 -0.94
CA TYR A 80 -5.09 4.57 -2.00
C TYR A 80 -4.36 5.89 -2.19
N ASP A 81 -3.03 5.87 -2.20
CA ASP A 81 -2.19 7.07 -2.35
C ASP A 81 -1.68 7.30 -3.79
N GLY A 82 -2.14 6.49 -4.73
CA GLY A 82 -1.66 6.50 -6.11
C GLY A 82 -0.72 5.34 -6.44
N GLU A 83 -0.15 4.69 -5.43
CA GLU A 83 0.77 3.55 -5.57
C GLU A 83 0.27 2.32 -4.78
N VAL A 84 -0.20 2.52 -3.55
CA VAL A 84 -0.48 1.43 -2.60
C VAL A 84 -1.84 1.58 -1.94
N TRP A 85 -2.54 0.46 -1.73
CA TRP A 85 -3.72 0.39 -0.88
C TRP A 85 -3.34 0.18 0.59
N GLY A 86 -3.88 1.01 1.48
CA GLY A 86 -3.89 0.82 2.93
C GLY A 86 -5.30 0.49 3.43
N SER A 87 -5.43 0.11 4.71
CA SER A 87 -6.75 -0.10 5.32
C SER A 87 -6.73 0.09 6.82
N VAL A 88 -7.87 0.55 7.36
CA VAL A 88 -8.15 0.61 8.79
C VAL A 88 -9.47 -0.06 9.10
N ASP A 89 -9.54 -0.75 10.25
CA ASP A 89 -10.70 -1.51 10.69
C ASP A 89 -10.91 -1.45 12.22
N THR A 90 -11.77 -2.28 12.78
CA THR A 90 -12.01 -2.30 14.23
C THR A 90 -10.77 -2.64 15.06
N ARG A 91 -9.75 -3.30 14.50
CA ARG A 91 -8.46 -3.56 15.18
C ARG A 91 -7.62 -2.28 15.32
N ASP A 92 -7.91 -1.27 14.51
CA ASP A 92 -7.30 0.06 14.54
C ASP A 92 -8.14 1.07 15.33
N GLY A 93 -9.27 0.64 15.89
CA GLY A 93 -10.13 1.45 16.76
C GLY A 93 -11.41 1.97 16.12
N LEU A 94 -11.76 1.53 14.90
CA LEU A 94 -13.08 1.88 14.34
C LEU A 94 -14.20 1.21 15.14
N ILE A 95 -15.34 1.89 15.27
CA ILE A 95 -16.52 1.36 15.97
C ILE A 95 -17.23 0.23 15.19
N GLY A 96 -16.99 0.14 13.90
CA GLY A 96 -17.55 -0.89 13.01
C GLY A 96 -16.82 -0.95 11.68
N ASN A 97 -16.95 -2.09 11.00
CA ASN A 97 -16.26 -2.36 9.73
C ASN A 97 -17.13 -2.16 8.48
N THR A 98 -18.44 -1.91 8.65
CA THR A 98 -19.29 -1.50 7.53
C THR A 98 -19.39 0.01 7.51
N ILE A 99 -18.81 0.60 6.50
CA ILE A 99 -18.66 2.05 6.38
C ILE A 99 -19.62 2.55 5.31
N ASN A 100 -20.59 3.36 5.72
CA ASN A 100 -21.64 3.86 4.85
C ASN A 100 -21.34 5.26 4.29
N SER A 101 -20.45 6.01 4.96
CA SER A 101 -20.10 7.36 4.52
C SER A 101 -18.74 7.78 5.07
N ILE A 102 -18.01 8.54 4.28
CA ILE A 102 -16.71 9.13 4.61
C ILE A 102 -16.81 10.64 4.38
N VAL A 103 -16.34 11.42 5.34
CA VAL A 103 -16.18 12.87 5.19
C VAL A 103 -14.88 13.31 5.86
N SER A 104 -14.27 14.34 5.33
CA SER A 104 -13.11 14.99 5.93
C SER A 104 -13.43 16.44 6.28
N ILE A 105 -12.84 16.95 7.35
CA ILE A 105 -12.82 18.38 7.68
C ILE A 105 -11.45 19.01 7.49
N SER A 106 -10.44 18.16 7.20
CA SER A 106 -9.06 18.54 6.86
C SER A 106 -8.30 17.27 6.45
N ASP A 107 -7.16 17.41 5.80
CA ASP A 107 -6.27 16.32 5.35
C ASP A 107 -5.84 15.33 6.43
N GLN A 108 -6.12 15.62 7.68
CA GLN A 108 -5.70 14.80 8.81
C GLN A 108 -6.87 14.39 9.72
N LYS A 109 -8.12 14.69 9.35
CA LYS A 109 -9.25 14.37 10.21
C LYS A 109 -10.44 13.88 9.38
N TYR A 110 -10.65 12.58 9.43
CA TYR A 110 -11.72 11.88 8.73
C TYR A 110 -12.78 11.38 9.71
N PHE A 111 -14.02 11.31 9.24
CA PHE A 111 -15.14 10.73 9.97
C PHE A 111 -15.79 9.66 9.13
N PHE A 112 -15.95 8.49 9.72
CA PHE A 112 -16.53 7.32 9.09
C PHE A 112 -17.86 6.99 9.73
N GLY A 113 -18.94 7.11 8.97
CA GLY A 113 -20.28 6.75 9.38
C GLY A 113 -20.51 5.24 9.28
N THR A 114 -21.00 4.63 10.34
CA THR A 114 -21.31 3.19 10.41
C THR A 114 -22.69 2.98 11.03
N TYR A 115 -23.25 1.77 10.92
CA TYR A 115 -24.48 1.39 11.64
C TYR A 115 -24.35 1.40 13.18
N ARG A 116 -23.13 1.55 13.72
CA ARG A 116 -22.85 1.59 15.17
C ARG A 116 -22.53 2.98 15.69
N GLY A 117 -22.47 3.99 14.80
CA GLY A 117 -22.10 5.36 15.14
C GLY A 117 -21.03 5.89 14.23
N ILE A 118 -20.26 6.87 14.71
CA ILE A 118 -19.24 7.57 13.94
C ILE A 118 -17.87 7.31 14.55
N SER A 119 -16.90 6.95 13.73
CA SER A 119 -15.48 6.92 14.09
C SER A 119 -14.79 8.16 13.56
N GLN A 120 -14.06 8.88 14.43
CA GLN A 120 -13.08 9.86 14.00
C GLN A 120 -11.74 9.17 13.80
N TYR A 121 -11.11 9.42 12.68
CA TYR A 121 -9.79 8.89 12.34
C TYR A 121 -8.81 10.01 12.03
N THR A 122 -7.60 9.88 12.54
CA THR A 122 -6.48 10.78 12.27
C THR A 122 -5.29 9.90 11.88
N PRO A 123 -4.85 9.92 10.61
CA PRO A 123 -3.67 9.16 10.16
C PRO A 123 -2.43 9.55 10.97
N SER A 124 -1.58 8.58 11.24
CA SER A 124 -0.22 8.84 11.73
C SER A 124 0.60 9.51 10.64
N MET A 125 1.50 10.41 11.03
CA MET A 125 2.48 11.03 10.12
C MET A 125 3.88 10.46 10.31
N ASN A 126 4.02 9.37 11.06
CA ASN A 126 5.32 8.77 11.38
C ASN A 126 5.44 7.39 10.76
N ALA A 127 6.24 7.29 9.72
CA ALA A 127 6.53 6.04 9.01
C ALA A 127 7.29 4.99 9.83
N GLY A 128 7.82 5.36 11.00
CA GLY A 128 8.78 4.51 11.71
C GLY A 128 10.11 4.38 10.95
N MET A 129 10.83 3.33 11.27
CA MET A 129 12.12 3.03 10.63
C MET A 129 12.14 1.57 10.16
N VAL A 130 12.78 1.31 9.02
CA VAL A 130 13.14 -0.04 8.59
C VAL A 130 14.58 -0.34 9.01
N ASN A 131 14.86 -1.58 9.34
CA ASN A 131 16.20 -2.06 9.69
C ASN A 131 16.50 -3.37 8.95
N ILE A 132 17.60 -3.39 8.20
CA ILE A 132 18.14 -4.63 7.62
C ILE A 132 18.87 -5.35 8.76
N SER A 133 18.39 -6.53 9.11
CA SER A 133 18.92 -7.30 10.24
C SER A 133 20.05 -8.23 9.85
N SER A 134 19.96 -8.82 8.67
CA SER A 134 21.02 -9.72 8.15
C SER A 134 20.95 -9.89 6.64
N VAL A 135 22.11 -10.21 6.08
CA VAL A 135 22.27 -10.74 4.72
C VAL A 135 22.81 -12.15 4.80
N THR A 136 22.21 -13.09 4.09
CA THR A 136 22.62 -14.49 4.08
C THR A 136 23.02 -14.90 2.67
N THR A 137 24.22 -15.41 2.53
CA THR A 137 24.75 -16.04 1.32
C THR A 137 24.88 -17.55 1.55
N PRO A 138 25.14 -18.39 0.55
CA PRO A 138 25.37 -19.82 0.75
C PRO A 138 26.52 -20.14 1.71
N GLN A 139 27.50 -19.24 1.83
CA GLN A 139 28.70 -19.45 2.64
C GLN A 139 28.57 -18.86 4.05
N ASN A 140 27.91 -17.70 4.19
CA ASN A 140 27.90 -16.93 5.43
C ASN A 140 26.56 -16.25 5.69
N LYS A 141 26.33 -15.91 6.97
CA LYS A 141 25.31 -14.99 7.41
C LYS A 141 25.97 -13.76 8.04
N TYR A 142 25.68 -12.60 7.48
CA TYR A 142 26.18 -11.30 7.95
C TYR A 142 25.08 -10.60 8.74
N TYR A 143 25.38 -10.17 9.95
CA TYR A 143 24.49 -9.32 10.75
C TYR A 143 24.85 -7.87 10.47
N ILE A 144 23.91 -7.12 9.93
CA ILE A 144 24.15 -5.74 9.51
C ILE A 144 24.16 -4.82 10.74
N ASN A 145 25.25 -4.10 10.89
CA ASN A 145 25.47 -3.10 11.93
C ASN A 145 25.81 -1.76 11.26
N LYS A 146 25.73 -0.67 12.03
CA LYS A 146 25.99 0.70 11.50
C LYS A 146 27.38 0.91 10.89
N ASP A 147 28.34 0.08 11.23
CA ASP A 147 29.76 0.30 10.92
C ASP A 147 30.36 -0.61 9.85
N ASP A 148 29.65 -1.68 9.42
CA ASP A 148 30.14 -2.62 8.38
C ASP A 148 28.94 -3.19 7.61
N ASN A 149 28.75 -2.68 6.40
CA ASN A 149 27.61 -3.01 5.55
C ASN A 149 28.01 -3.63 4.21
N ASP A 150 29.27 -4.04 4.05
CA ASP A 150 29.74 -4.65 2.81
C ASP A 150 29.62 -6.18 2.86
N VAL A 151 28.90 -6.74 1.90
CA VAL A 151 28.71 -8.18 1.76
C VAL A 151 29.24 -8.65 0.41
N SER A 152 30.15 -9.60 0.42
CA SER A 152 30.67 -10.19 -0.81
C SER A 152 30.00 -11.52 -1.10
N THR A 153 29.59 -11.72 -2.35
CA THR A 153 29.06 -12.99 -2.86
C THR A 153 29.56 -13.25 -4.28
N GLN A 154 29.34 -14.45 -4.79
CA GLN A 154 29.61 -14.81 -6.18
C GLN A 154 28.32 -14.64 -7.00
N THR A 155 28.46 -14.44 -8.32
CA THR A 155 27.34 -14.50 -9.27
C THR A 155 26.66 -15.87 -9.21
N ASP A 156 25.39 -15.93 -9.58
CA ASP A 156 24.55 -17.13 -9.60
C ASP A 156 24.25 -17.74 -8.22
N PHE A 157 24.71 -17.10 -7.14
CA PHE A 157 24.34 -17.51 -5.78
C PHE A 157 23.23 -16.63 -5.21
N ARG A 158 22.26 -17.29 -4.58
CA ARG A 158 21.17 -16.61 -3.90
C ARG A 158 21.68 -15.82 -2.69
N VAL A 159 21.33 -14.55 -2.64
CA VAL A 159 21.52 -13.67 -1.48
C VAL A 159 20.13 -13.40 -0.87
N ARG A 160 20.00 -13.62 0.43
CA ARG A 160 18.78 -13.32 1.18
C ARG A 160 18.99 -12.12 2.09
N PHE A 161 18.16 -11.12 1.91
CA PHE A 161 18.07 -9.95 2.79
C PHE A 161 16.92 -10.14 3.76
N SER A 162 17.19 -10.00 5.06
CA SER A 162 16.17 -10.04 6.11
C SER A 162 16.10 -8.68 6.79
N PHE A 163 14.91 -8.16 6.98
CA PHE A 163 14.67 -6.81 7.52
C PHE A 163 13.40 -6.76 8.38
N ASN A 164 13.23 -5.71 9.14
CA ASN A 164 12.03 -5.46 9.94
C ASN A 164 11.75 -3.97 10.07
N ALA A 165 10.48 -3.61 10.26
CA ALA A 165 10.08 -2.26 10.57
C ALA A 165 9.85 -2.11 12.08
N ALA A 166 10.29 -0.99 12.63
CA ALA A 166 9.95 -0.55 13.98
C ALA A 166 8.82 0.49 13.88
N ASN A 167 7.59 0.01 13.88
CA ASN A 167 6.40 0.85 13.89
C ASN A 167 5.40 0.31 14.92
N TYR A 168 5.04 1.14 15.92
CA TYR A 168 4.13 0.73 17.00
C TYR A 168 2.65 0.85 16.63
N ASN A 169 2.32 1.55 15.53
CA ASN A 169 0.95 1.83 15.12
C ASN A 169 0.44 0.90 14.02
N THR A 170 1.29 0.00 13.51
CA THR A 170 0.96 -0.89 12.41
C THR A 170 1.11 -2.34 12.84
N ILE A 171 0.02 -3.10 12.76
CA ILE A 171 0.07 -4.55 13.00
C ILE A 171 0.80 -5.23 11.84
N GLN A 172 1.43 -6.36 12.12
CA GLN A 172 2.30 -7.05 11.15
C GLN A 172 1.57 -7.41 9.84
N GLU A 173 0.30 -7.74 9.89
CA GLU A 173 -0.51 -8.09 8.71
C GLU A 173 -0.76 -6.91 7.76
N LYS A 174 -0.64 -5.67 8.26
CA LYS A 174 -0.78 -4.42 7.50
C LYS A 174 0.55 -3.79 7.13
N GLN A 175 1.65 -4.29 7.68
CA GLN A 175 2.98 -3.83 7.34
C GLN A 175 3.34 -4.29 5.92
N LYS A 176 3.78 -3.36 5.07
CA LYS A 176 4.28 -3.62 3.72
C LYS A 176 5.69 -3.10 3.58
N TYR A 177 6.37 -3.58 2.56
CA TYR A 177 7.72 -3.17 2.21
C TYR A 177 7.82 -3.05 0.70
N ARG A 178 8.77 -2.23 0.25
CA ARG A 178 9.27 -2.23 -1.13
C ARG A 178 10.80 -2.20 -1.11
N TYR A 179 11.41 -2.75 -2.13
CA TYR A 179 12.86 -2.76 -2.27
C TYR A 179 13.30 -2.40 -3.67
N ARG A 180 14.56 -2.11 -3.82
CA ARG A 180 15.25 -2.05 -5.11
C ARG A 180 16.72 -2.45 -4.94
N ILE A 181 17.33 -2.94 -6.01
CA ILE A 181 18.76 -3.18 -6.13
C ILE A 181 19.34 -2.04 -6.97
N VAL A 182 20.02 -1.09 -6.35
CA VAL A 182 20.70 0.00 -7.06
C VAL A 182 21.87 -0.59 -7.85
N GLY A 183 22.00 -0.21 -9.12
CA GLY A 183 22.90 -0.86 -10.08
C GLY A 183 22.26 -1.94 -10.94
N HIS A 184 21.01 -2.34 -10.61
CA HIS A 184 20.23 -3.32 -11.37
C HIS A 184 18.81 -2.81 -11.67
N ASP A 185 18.07 -2.32 -10.67
CA ASP A 185 16.69 -1.86 -10.80
C ASP A 185 16.62 -0.36 -11.06
N GLU A 186 15.75 0.08 -11.99
CA GLU A 186 15.46 1.50 -12.21
C GLU A 186 14.45 2.04 -11.19
N ASN A 187 13.50 1.20 -10.77
CA ASN A 187 12.37 1.57 -9.92
C ASN A 187 12.32 0.72 -8.64
N TRP A 188 11.50 1.16 -7.70
CA TRP A 188 11.11 0.33 -6.55
C TRP A 188 10.26 -0.85 -7.01
N SER A 189 10.37 -1.97 -6.30
CA SER A 189 9.48 -3.12 -6.47
C SER A 189 8.03 -2.74 -6.14
N GLU A 190 7.07 -3.52 -6.64
CA GLU A 190 5.72 -3.48 -6.11
C GLU A 190 5.74 -3.76 -4.60
N PRO A 191 4.86 -3.09 -3.82
CA PRO A 191 4.76 -3.32 -2.39
C PRO A 191 4.34 -4.75 -2.06
N PHE A 192 5.01 -5.36 -1.10
CA PHE A 192 4.76 -6.75 -0.69
C PHE A 192 4.69 -6.89 0.83
N LYS A 193 4.11 -8.01 1.28
CA LYS A 193 4.12 -8.44 2.68
C LYS A 193 5.23 -9.45 2.90
N GLY A 194 5.86 -9.40 4.06
CA GLY A 194 6.99 -10.26 4.39
C GLY A 194 8.20 -9.42 4.76
N ASN A 195 9.21 -10.06 5.30
CA ASN A 195 10.41 -9.41 5.85
C ASN A 195 11.71 -10.00 5.28
N GLU A 196 11.61 -10.68 4.14
CA GLU A 196 12.75 -11.26 3.44
C GLU A 196 12.62 -11.06 1.93
N VAL A 197 13.75 -10.85 1.28
CA VAL A 197 13.88 -10.80 -0.19
C VAL A 197 15.06 -11.69 -0.59
N ASP A 198 14.83 -12.55 -1.57
CA ASP A 198 15.88 -13.33 -2.23
C ASP A 198 16.24 -12.68 -3.56
N TRP A 199 17.52 -12.50 -3.82
CA TRP A 199 18.05 -11.99 -5.06
C TRP A 199 19.24 -12.84 -5.54
N ILE A 200 19.39 -12.98 -6.86
CA ILE A 200 20.51 -13.71 -7.49
C ILE A 200 21.20 -12.74 -8.46
N PRO A 201 22.44 -12.30 -8.17
CA PRO A 201 23.20 -11.46 -9.07
C PRO A 201 23.63 -12.23 -10.33
N GLU A 202 23.20 -11.76 -11.50
CA GLU A 202 23.55 -12.37 -12.80
C GLU A 202 24.93 -11.93 -13.29
N ASN A 203 25.37 -10.74 -12.88
CA ASN A 203 26.63 -10.15 -13.31
C ASN A 203 27.48 -9.77 -12.11
N SER A 204 28.81 -9.73 -12.32
CA SER A 204 29.72 -9.18 -11.33
C SER A 204 29.60 -7.65 -11.31
N GLY A 205 29.56 -7.05 -10.12
CA GLY A 205 29.41 -5.62 -9.94
C GLY A 205 29.26 -5.26 -8.47
N GLU A 206 29.14 -3.97 -8.24
CA GLU A 206 28.77 -3.39 -6.94
C GLU A 206 27.30 -3.05 -6.98
N TYR A 207 26.54 -3.50 -5.97
CA TYR A 207 25.10 -3.33 -5.88
C TYR A 207 24.74 -2.91 -4.46
N GLU A 208 23.74 -2.04 -4.34
CA GLU A 208 23.17 -1.68 -3.04
C GLU A 208 21.73 -2.17 -2.97
N PHE A 209 21.44 -3.10 -2.05
CA PHE A 209 20.06 -3.43 -1.71
C PHE A 209 19.48 -2.31 -0.86
N GLN A 210 18.37 -1.71 -1.28
CA GLN A 210 17.63 -0.70 -0.53
C GLN A 210 16.23 -1.20 -0.23
N VAL A 211 15.75 -0.95 1.00
CA VAL A 211 14.39 -1.30 1.43
C VAL A 211 13.72 -0.11 2.12
N GLN A 212 12.42 0.04 1.92
CA GLN A 212 11.53 0.94 2.65
C GLN A 212 10.39 0.15 3.28
N ALA A 213 10.01 0.53 4.48
CA ALA A 213 8.77 0.08 5.11
C ALA A 213 7.63 1.05 4.77
N ILE A 214 6.43 0.52 4.58
CA ILE A 214 5.20 1.26 4.34
C ILE A 214 4.23 0.86 5.44
N ASP A 215 3.86 1.80 6.29
CA ASP A 215 2.94 1.54 7.39
C ASP A 215 1.48 1.46 6.94
N ARG A 216 0.55 1.21 7.88
CA ARG A 216 -0.88 1.10 7.56
C ARG A 216 -1.45 2.42 7.04
N ASP A 217 -0.89 3.57 7.42
CA ASP A 217 -1.34 4.92 7.03
C ASP A 217 -0.71 5.39 5.71
N LEU A 218 0.11 4.49 5.07
CA LEU A 218 0.87 4.73 3.85
C LEU A 218 1.98 5.78 4.04
N ASN A 219 2.58 5.82 5.23
CA ASN A 219 3.83 6.55 5.41
C ASN A 219 5.00 5.65 5.02
N TYR A 220 5.89 6.19 4.20
CA TYR A 220 7.10 5.51 3.73
C TYR A 220 8.27 5.86 4.64
N SER A 221 8.93 4.87 5.21
CA SER A 221 10.13 5.09 6.00
C SER A 221 11.27 5.67 5.15
N PRO A 222 12.27 6.32 5.75
CA PRO A 222 13.55 6.46 5.08
C PRO A 222 14.05 5.09 4.60
N SER A 223 14.69 5.06 3.43
CA SER A 223 15.31 3.83 2.93
C SER A 223 16.53 3.44 3.77
N GLN A 224 16.72 2.15 3.96
CA GLN A 224 17.99 1.60 4.47
C GLN A 224 18.64 0.76 3.39
N GLY A 225 19.97 0.88 3.24
CA GLY A 225 20.76 0.18 2.26
C GLY A 225 21.87 -0.70 2.86
N VAL A 226 22.32 -1.70 2.08
CA VAL A 226 23.49 -2.54 2.31
C VAL A 226 24.16 -2.87 0.98
N ASN A 227 25.51 -2.78 0.92
CA ASN A 227 26.32 -3.07 -0.27
C ASN A 227 26.72 -4.53 -0.33
#